data_6e0b6dd89b1977dbb3b8ebf99480cb9c
#
_entry.id   6e0b6dd89b1977dbb3b8ebf99480cb9c
#
_cell.length_a   1.000
_cell.length_b   1.000
_cell.length_c   1.000
_cell.angle_alpha   90.00
_cell.angle_beta   90.00
_cell.angle_gamma   90.00
#
_symmetry.space_group_name_H-M   'P 1'
#
loop_
_entity.id
_entity.type
_entity.pdbx_description
1 polymer ?
#
loop_
_entity_poly.entity_id
_entity_poly.type
_entity_poly.pdbx_seq_one_letter_code
_entity_poly.pdbx_strand_id
1 'polypeptide(L)'
;MKLLSLFSGCGGMDIGFEGGFSCLKKSVNEDIHPDWITEENGDWVTLRRTDFETVFADDIRPDAKTAWETYFRKKNIYHLESIVDIVKREKNGEKVLPKDIDIITGGFPCQDFSIAGKRQGFKSQKSHNGEKIKPEAPSIENRGHLYMWMREVISMYMIL
;
A
#
# COMPACT_ATOMS: atom_id res chain seq x y z
N MET A 1 -6.19 4.26 -15.40
CA MET A 1 -5.44 5.12 -14.45
C MET A 1 -4.47 4.25 -13.66
N LYS A 2 -3.19 4.66 -13.57
CA LYS A 2 -2.13 3.87 -12.93
C LYS A 2 -2.03 4.19 -11.45
N LEU A 3 -2.10 3.17 -10.62
CA LEU A 3 -2.02 3.23 -9.17
C LEU A 3 -0.66 2.74 -8.67
N LEU A 4 0.01 3.55 -7.85
CA LEU A 4 1.18 3.17 -7.08
C LEU A 4 0.74 2.97 -5.63
N SER A 5 0.88 1.75 -5.12
CA SER A 5 0.43 1.35 -3.78
C SER A 5 1.62 1.13 -2.86
N LEU A 6 1.75 1.98 -1.85
CA LEU A 6 2.79 1.91 -0.83
C LEU A 6 2.23 1.26 0.44
N PHE A 7 3.04 0.41 1.08
CA PHE A 7 2.60 -0.38 2.24
C PHE A 7 1.35 -1.20 1.92
N SER A 8 1.32 -1.82 0.75
CA SER A 8 0.15 -2.46 0.15
C SER A 8 -0.44 -3.59 1.00
N GLY A 9 0.37 -4.21 1.86
CA GLY A 9 -0.07 -5.38 2.60
C GLY A 9 -0.61 -6.45 1.66
N CYS A 10 -1.76 -7.02 1.96
CA CYS A 10 -2.44 -8.00 1.08
C CYS A 10 -3.30 -7.35 -0.03
N GLY A 11 -3.24 -6.03 -0.23
CA GLY A 11 -3.90 -5.34 -1.34
C GLY A 11 -5.33 -4.86 -1.06
N GLY A 12 -5.69 -4.64 0.19
CA GLY A 12 -7.07 -4.22 0.53
C GLY A 12 -7.50 -2.92 -0.15
N MET A 13 -6.63 -1.90 -0.18
CA MET A 13 -6.90 -0.67 -0.92
C MET A 13 -6.89 -0.90 -2.43
N ASP A 14 -5.94 -1.68 -2.93
CA ASP A 14 -5.79 -1.97 -4.35
C ASP A 14 -7.02 -2.67 -4.92
N ILE A 15 -7.60 -3.62 -4.16
CA ILE A 15 -8.87 -4.29 -4.49
C ILE A 15 -9.99 -3.25 -4.60
N GLY A 16 -10.06 -2.31 -3.66
CA GLY A 16 -11.07 -1.25 -3.66
C GLY A 16 -10.97 -0.34 -4.90
N PHE A 17 -9.74 0.00 -5.32
CA PHE A 17 -9.52 0.80 -6.53
C PHE A 17 -9.79 0.01 -7.80
N GLU A 18 -9.29 -1.21 -7.96
CA GLU A 18 -9.47 -2.00 -9.19
C GLU A 18 -10.88 -2.56 -9.36
N GLY A 19 -11.64 -2.72 -8.27
CA GLY A 19 -12.97 -3.32 -8.31
C GLY A 19 -12.93 -4.80 -8.73
N GLY A 20 -14.05 -5.32 -9.22
CA GLY A 20 -14.15 -6.69 -9.73
C GLY A 20 -14.11 -7.77 -8.64
N PHE A 21 -14.42 -7.42 -7.40
CA PHE A 21 -14.46 -8.35 -6.27
C PHE A 21 -15.90 -8.62 -5.83
N SER A 22 -16.09 -9.74 -5.13
CA SER A 22 -17.38 -10.11 -4.55
C SER A 22 -17.48 -9.68 -3.10
N CYS A 23 -18.63 -9.15 -2.72
CA CYS A 23 -18.93 -8.77 -1.33
C CYS A 23 -20.39 -9.08 -1.00
N LEU A 24 -20.78 -8.91 0.27
CA LEU A 24 -22.17 -9.05 0.67
C LEU A 24 -23.01 -7.89 0.10
N LYS A 25 -24.15 -8.19 -0.50
CA LYS A 25 -25.06 -7.20 -1.09
C LYS A 25 -25.41 -6.07 -0.12
N LYS A 26 -25.67 -6.41 1.15
CA LYS A 26 -25.96 -5.44 2.21
C LYS A 26 -24.82 -4.44 2.51
N SER A 27 -23.62 -4.68 2.00
CA SER A 27 -22.48 -3.76 2.12
C SER A 27 -22.39 -2.74 1.00
N VAL A 28 -23.27 -2.84 -0.01
CA VAL A 28 -23.32 -1.92 -1.14
C VAL A 28 -24.51 -0.98 -0.98
N ASN A 29 -24.27 0.32 -1.11
CA ASN A 29 -25.34 1.31 -1.13
C ASN A 29 -25.83 1.50 -2.58
N GLU A 30 -26.83 0.73 -2.95
CA GLU A 30 -27.40 0.74 -4.32
C GLU A 30 -28.13 2.04 -4.65
N ASP A 31 -28.64 2.79 -3.65
CA ASP A 31 -29.29 4.09 -3.89
C ASP A 31 -28.30 5.14 -4.40
N ILE A 32 -27.04 5.04 -3.98
CA ILE A 32 -25.97 5.96 -4.41
C ILE A 32 -25.25 5.41 -5.65
N HIS A 33 -25.10 4.10 -5.74
CA HIS A 33 -24.29 3.42 -6.76
C HIS A 33 -25.05 2.26 -7.42
N PRO A 34 -26.15 2.52 -8.14
CA PRO A 34 -26.98 1.47 -8.72
C PRO A 34 -26.29 0.64 -9.80
N ASP A 35 -25.21 1.17 -10.38
CA ASP A 35 -24.45 0.57 -11.47
C ASP A 35 -23.17 -0.17 -11.03
N TRP A 36 -22.93 -0.29 -9.75
CA TRP A 36 -21.72 -0.97 -9.24
C TRP A 36 -21.82 -2.50 -9.29
N ILE A 37 -23.02 -3.06 -9.17
CA ILE A 37 -23.25 -4.50 -9.16
C ILE A 37 -23.33 -5.00 -10.61
N THR A 38 -22.50 -5.99 -10.94
CA THR A 38 -22.51 -6.65 -12.25
C THR A 38 -23.13 -8.04 -12.20
N GLU A 39 -23.05 -8.72 -11.07
CA GLU A 39 -23.59 -10.06 -10.86
C GLU A 39 -24.14 -10.19 -9.45
N GLU A 40 -25.24 -10.94 -9.32
CA GLU A 40 -25.86 -11.27 -8.03
C GLU A 40 -25.94 -12.79 -7.86
N ASN A 41 -25.56 -13.29 -6.70
CA ASN A 41 -25.67 -14.69 -6.33
C ASN A 41 -26.09 -14.81 -4.87
N GLY A 42 -27.40 -14.88 -4.61
CA GLY A 42 -27.97 -14.86 -3.28
C GLY A 42 -27.60 -13.58 -2.51
N ASP A 43 -26.97 -13.72 -1.35
CA ASP A 43 -26.52 -12.59 -0.53
C ASP A 43 -25.20 -11.95 -1.02
N TRP A 44 -24.61 -12.47 -2.07
CA TRP A 44 -23.32 -12.00 -2.61
C TRP A 44 -23.51 -11.30 -3.94
N VAL A 45 -22.73 -10.26 -4.13
CA VAL A 45 -22.69 -9.51 -5.39
C VAL A 45 -21.25 -9.34 -5.85
N THR A 46 -21.06 -9.27 -7.17
CA THR A 46 -19.77 -8.90 -7.77
C THR A 46 -19.84 -7.46 -8.23
N LEU A 47 -18.86 -6.67 -7.77
CA LEU A 47 -18.76 -5.27 -8.18
C LEU A 47 -18.04 -5.17 -9.52
N ARG A 48 -18.39 -4.17 -10.32
CA ARG A 48 -17.73 -3.92 -11.59
C ARG A 48 -16.26 -3.56 -11.40
N ARG A 49 -15.46 -3.88 -12.40
CA ARG A 49 -14.09 -3.36 -12.48
C ARG A 49 -14.09 -1.87 -12.79
N THR A 50 -13.09 -1.20 -12.27
CA THR A 50 -12.83 0.22 -12.53
C THR A 50 -11.74 0.37 -13.60
N ASP A 51 -11.43 1.60 -13.96
CA ASP A 51 -10.31 1.95 -14.87
C ASP A 51 -8.97 2.09 -14.14
N PHE A 52 -8.92 1.76 -12.85
CA PHE A 52 -7.68 1.76 -12.07
C PHE A 52 -6.92 0.46 -12.25
N GLU A 53 -5.61 0.57 -12.32
CA GLU A 53 -4.69 -0.56 -12.40
C GLU A 53 -3.50 -0.32 -11.47
N THR A 54 -3.28 -1.21 -10.51
CA THR A 54 -2.07 -1.20 -9.67
C THR A 54 -0.90 -1.66 -10.51
N VAL A 55 0.06 -0.76 -10.73
CA VAL A 55 1.28 -1.00 -11.52
C VAL A 55 2.53 -1.10 -10.66
N PHE A 56 2.42 -0.78 -9.39
CA PHE A 56 3.48 -0.91 -8.39
C PHE A 56 2.85 -1.13 -7.01
N ALA A 57 3.38 -2.09 -6.26
CA ALA A 57 3.00 -2.34 -4.88
C ALA A 57 4.26 -2.66 -4.07
N ASP A 58 4.32 -2.25 -2.79
CA ASP A 58 5.41 -2.63 -1.88
C ASP A 58 4.93 -2.96 -0.48
N ASP A 59 5.61 -3.86 0.15
CA ASP A 59 5.55 -4.14 1.59
C ASP A 59 6.77 -4.99 1.99
N ILE A 60 7.08 -5.03 3.29
CA ILE A 60 8.18 -5.85 3.82
C ILE A 60 7.75 -7.27 4.17
N ARG A 61 6.49 -7.62 4.05
CA ARG A 61 5.90 -8.88 4.51
C ARG A 61 5.76 -9.90 3.38
N PRO A 62 6.46 -11.06 3.46
CA PRO A 62 6.38 -12.10 2.42
C PRO A 62 5.00 -12.76 2.29
N ASP A 63 4.30 -12.92 3.42
CA ASP A 63 2.94 -13.48 3.44
C ASP A 63 1.93 -12.54 2.75
N ALA A 64 2.08 -11.23 2.96
CA ALA A 64 1.29 -10.20 2.30
C ALA A 64 1.51 -10.23 0.77
N LYS A 65 2.77 -10.31 0.32
CA LYS A 65 3.11 -10.46 -1.10
C LYS A 65 2.44 -11.70 -1.70
N THR A 66 2.54 -12.84 -1.02
CA THR A 66 1.92 -14.09 -1.50
C THR A 66 0.41 -13.95 -1.67
N ALA A 67 -0.27 -13.35 -0.71
CA ALA A 67 -1.71 -13.11 -0.77
C ALA A 67 -2.06 -12.16 -1.93
N TRP A 68 -1.31 -11.05 -2.07
CA TRP A 68 -1.51 -10.07 -3.11
C TRP A 68 -1.33 -10.66 -4.52
N GLU A 69 -0.21 -11.33 -4.78
CA GLU A 69 0.09 -11.95 -6.08
C GLU A 69 -0.91 -13.07 -6.43
N THR A 70 -1.40 -13.81 -5.44
CA THR A 70 -2.42 -14.84 -5.62
C THR A 70 -3.75 -14.24 -6.06
N TYR A 71 -4.16 -13.15 -5.44
CA TYR A 71 -5.42 -12.48 -5.74
C TYR A 71 -5.37 -11.77 -7.09
N PHE A 72 -4.39 -10.89 -7.30
CA PHE A 72 -4.30 -10.06 -8.51
C PHE A 72 -3.78 -10.83 -9.72
N ARG A 73 -3.14 -11.97 -9.51
CA ARG A 73 -2.50 -12.79 -10.57
C ARG A 73 -1.48 -11.99 -11.40
N LYS A 74 -0.91 -10.94 -10.83
CA LYS A 74 0.13 -10.10 -11.40
C LYS A 74 1.48 -10.47 -10.81
N LYS A 75 2.51 -10.60 -11.65
CA LYS A 75 3.89 -10.89 -11.24
C LYS A 75 4.77 -9.67 -11.49
N ASN A 76 5.85 -9.56 -10.74
CA ASN A 76 6.87 -8.49 -10.89
C ASN A 76 6.37 -7.06 -10.63
N ILE A 77 5.22 -6.90 -9.99
CA ILE A 77 4.65 -5.61 -9.59
C ILE A 77 4.85 -5.37 -8.10
N TYR A 78 4.81 -6.45 -7.31
CA TYR A 78 4.95 -6.40 -5.87
C TYR A 78 6.42 -6.48 -5.45
N HIS A 79 6.93 -5.39 -4.90
CA HIS A 79 8.29 -5.28 -4.37
C HIS A 79 8.28 -5.69 -2.89
N LEU A 80 8.96 -6.79 -2.56
CA LEU A 80 9.16 -7.22 -1.17
C LEU A 80 10.36 -6.47 -0.60
N GLU A 81 10.17 -5.19 -0.35
CA GLU A 81 11.23 -4.27 0.03
C GLU A 81 10.64 -3.12 0.85
N SER A 82 11.43 -2.49 1.70
CA SER A 82 11.00 -1.31 2.43
C SER A 82 11.00 -0.07 1.53
N ILE A 83 10.02 0.81 1.72
CA ILE A 83 9.99 2.13 1.07
C ILE A 83 11.28 2.91 1.25
N VAL A 84 12.00 2.72 2.37
CA VAL A 84 13.30 3.37 2.63
C VAL A 84 14.33 2.93 1.61
N ASP A 85 14.40 1.62 1.35
CA ASP A 85 15.36 1.05 0.41
C ASP A 85 14.98 1.40 -1.02
N ILE A 86 13.70 1.38 -1.36
CA ILE A 86 13.17 1.82 -2.67
C ILE A 86 13.59 3.27 -2.95
N VAL A 87 13.34 4.19 -1.99
CA VAL A 87 13.71 5.61 -2.17
C VAL A 87 15.22 5.81 -2.30
N LYS A 88 16.02 5.07 -1.53
CA LYS A 88 17.49 5.13 -1.63
C LYS A 88 17.96 4.68 -3.01
N ARG A 89 17.45 3.58 -3.52
CA ARG A 89 17.76 3.05 -4.84
C ARG A 89 17.37 4.04 -5.95
N GLU A 90 16.17 4.59 -5.88
CA GLU A 90 15.69 5.60 -6.82
C GLU A 90 16.61 6.85 -6.83
N LYS A 91 16.98 7.36 -5.64
CA LYS A 91 17.94 8.49 -5.50
C LYS A 91 19.34 8.16 -6.03
N ASN A 92 19.72 6.89 -6.02
CA ASN A 92 20.98 6.41 -6.61
C ASN A 92 20.88 6.16 -8.13
N GLY A 93 19.74 6.43 -8.75
CA GLY A 93 19.54 6.35 -10.20
C GLY A 93 19.08 5.00 -10.74
N GLU A 94 18.61 4.08 -9.88
CA GLU A 94 18.18 2.74 -10.32
C GLU A 94 16.83 2.67 -11.02
N LYS A 95 16.04 3.75 -11.03
CA LYS A 95 14.70 3.82 -11.66
C LYS A 95 13.78 2.68 -11.24
N VAL A 96 13.58 2.54 -9.94
CA VAL A 96 12.72 1.51 -9.33
C VAL A 96 11.24 1.88 -9.46
N LEU A 97 10.93 3.16 -9.27
CA LEU A 97 9.57 3.66 -9.32
C LEU A 97 9.08 3.82 -10.77
N PRO A 98 7.85 3.40 -11.07
CA PRO A 98 7.28 3.55 -12.40
C PRO A 98 7.05 5.02 -12.75
N LYS A 99 7.00 5.36 -14.04
CA LYS A 99 6.63 6.68 -14.53
C LYS A 99 5.12 6.76 -14.76
N ASP A 100 4.64 7.99 -14.92
CA ASP A 100 3.24 8.28 -15.31
C ASP A 100 2.22 7.65 -14.37
N ILE A 101 2.35 7.94 -13.07
CA ILE A 101 1.41 7.52 -12.03
C ILE A 101 0.32 8.57 -11.87
N ASP A 102 -0.93 8.11 -11.87
CA ASP A 102 -2.10 8.96 -11.67
C ASP A 102 -2.45 9.10 -10.19
N ILE A 103 -2.28 8.03 -9.40
CA ILE A 103 -2.64 7.98 -7.98
C ILE A 103 -1.57 7.27 -7.18
N ILE A 104 -1.25 7.81 -6.01
CA ILE A 104 -0.41 7.17 -5.00
C ILE A 104 -1.29 6.89 -3.78
N THR A 105 -1.31 5.64 -3.35
CA THR A 105 -1.95 5.22 -2.09
C THR A 105 -0.91 4.74 -1.11
N GLY A 106 -1.25 4.74 0.20
CA GLY A 106 -0.36 4.17 1.19
C GLY A 106 -0.89 4.29 2.61
N GLY A 107 -0.65 3.24 3.38
CA GLY A 107 -1.01 3.16 4.79
C GLY A 107 0.20 2.83 5.66
N PHE A 108 1.08 3.81 5.91
CA PHE A 108 2.25 3.58 6.74
C PHE A 108 1.88 3.11 8.16
N PRO A 109 2.71 2.25 8.79
CA PRO A 109 2.43 1.69 10.11
C PRO A 109 2.26 2.77 11.18
N CYS A 110 1.07 2.85 11.79
CA CYS A 110 0.77 3.79 12.87
C CYS A 110 0.94 3.22 14.29
N GLN A 111 1.44 1.99 14.42
CA GLN A 111 1.53 1.25 15.70
C GLN A 111 2.34 1.98 16.77
N ASP A 112 3.33 2.77 16.40
CA ASP A 112 4.16 3.53 17.33
C ASP A 112 3.48 4.82 17.81
N PHE A 113 2.43 5.27 17.13
CA PHE A 113 1.63 6.45 17.48
C PHE A 113 0.27 6.10 18.10
N SER A 114 -0.24 4.91 17.81
CA SER A 114 -1.57 4.45 18.25
C SER A 114 -1.66 4.27 19.76
N ILE A 115 -2.84 4.56 20.33
CA ILE A 115 -3.16 4.29 21.73
C ILE A 115 -3.10 2.79 22.06
N ALA A 116 -3.43 1.93 21.10
CA ALA A 116 -3.31 0.48 21.23
C ALA A 116 -1.89 -0.05 21.06
N GLY A 117 -0.93 0.80 20.61
CA GLY A 117 0.46 0.45 20.39
C GLY A 117 1.37 0.83 21.57
N LYS A 118 2.69 0.74 21.34
CA LYS A 118 3.71 1.08 22.34
C LYS A 118 3.93 2.58 22.54
N ARG A 119 3.28 3.44 21.79
CA ARG A 119 3.39 4.91 21.83
C ARG A 119 4.84 5.43 21.78
N GLN A 120 5.71 4.75 21.05
CA GLN A 120 7.13 5.14 20.93
C GLN A 120 7.34 6.33 19.98
N GLY A 121 6.36 6.61 19.11
CA GLY A 121 6.42 7.71 18.15
C GLY A 121 7.70 7.63 17.29
N PHE A 122 8.39 8.75 17.18
CA PHE A 122 9.65 8.85 16.43
C PHE A 122 10.84 8.11 17.10
N LYS A 123 10.69 7.69 18.35
CA LYS A 123 11.68 6.87 19.07
C LYS A 123 11.41 5.36 18.93
N SER A 124 10.79 4.96 17.82
CA SER A 124 10.51 3.56 17.55
C SER A 124 11.76 2.69 17.67
N GLN A 125 11.63 1.60 18.42
CA GLN A 125 12.68 0.57 18.57
C GLN A 125 12.58 -0.50 17.47
N LYS A 126 11.96 -0.15 16.35
CA LYS A 126 11.90 -0.97 15.16
C LYS A 126 12.49 -0.23 13.97
N SER A 127 13.33 -0.93 13.19
CA SER A 127 13.82 -0.44 11.91
C SER A 127 12.69 -0.36 10.87
N HIS A 128 12.98 0.22 9.72
CA HIS A 128 12.07 0.22 8.58
C HIS A 128 11.73 -1.20 8.07
N ASN A 129 12.60 -2.17 8.31
CA ASN A 129 12.38 -3.60 8.00
C ASN A 129 11.71 -4.38 9.14
N GLY A 130 11.27 -3.71 10.19
CA GLY A 130 10.57 -4.33 11.33
C GLY A 130 11.46 -5.01 12.36
N GLU A 131 12.79 -5.01 12.20
CA GLU A 131 13.75 -5.55 13.15
C GLU A 131 13.86 -4.68 14.40
N LYS A 132 14.24 -5.29 15.53
CA LYS A 132 14.51 -4.54 16.76
C LYS A 132 15.83 -3.77 16.63
N ILE A 133 15.78 -2.48 16.95
CA ILE A 133 16.98 -1.61 17.02
C ILE A 133 17.25 -1.15 18.45
N LYS A 134 18.49 -0.78 18.72
CA LYS A 134 18.88 -0.25 20.04
C LYS A 134 18.21 1.12 20.27
N PRO A 135 17.74 1.42 21.50
CA PRO A 135 17.06 2.68 21.80
C PRO A 135 17.95 3.93 21.61
N GLU A 136 19.24 3.75 21.68
CA GLU A 136 20.23 4.85 21.70
C GLU A 136 20.55 5.42 20.31
N ALA A 137 20.08 4.79 19.25
CA ALA A 137 20.31 5.24 17.87
C ALA A 137 18.99 5.59 17.18
N PRO A 138 18.35 6.74 17.52
CA PRO A 138 17.18 7.18 16.77
C PRO A 138 17.61 7.50 15.34
N SER A 139 17.08 6.75 14.39
CA SER A 139 17.34 6.95 12.97
C SER A 139 16.05 7.41 12.29
N ILE A 140 16.18 8.29 11.29
CA ILE A 140 15.06 8.63 10.39
C ILE A 140 14.60 7.41 9.59
N GLU A 141 15.32 6.30 9.64
CA GLU A 141 14.99 5.04 9.00
C GLU A 141 14.20 4.10 9.92
N ASN A 142 13.90 4.50 11.15
CA ASN A 142 13.06 3.70 12.02
C ASN A 142 11.57 3.76 11.57
N ARG A 143 10.79 2.78 12.04
CA ARG A 143 9.37 2.65 11.67
C ARG A 143 8.53 3.90 11.95
N GLY A 144 8.88 4.68 12.97
CA GLY A 144 8.17 5.91 13.32
C GLY A 144 8.34 7.05 12.30
N HIS A 145 9.29 6.95 11.37
CA HIS A 145 9.55 7.97 10.34
C HIS A 145 9.08 7.56 8.93
N LEU A 146 8.42 6.42 8.76
CA LEU A 146 8.02 5.91 7.43
C LEU A 146 7.10 6.86 6.67
N TYR A 147 6.31 7.69 7.35
CA TYR A 147 5.51 8.73 6.71
C TYR A 147 6.37 9.76 5.93
N MET A 148 7.59 10.04 6.40
CA MET A 148 8.52 10.94 5.71
C MET A 148 9.00 10.34 4.39
N TRP A 149 9.26 9.05 4.39
CA TRP A 149 9.68 8.33 3.18
C TRP A 149 8.54 8.22 2.15
N MET A 150 7.31 8.05 2.59
CA MET A 150 6.15 8.16 1.71
C MET A 150 6.04 9.57 1.09
N ARG A 151 6.27 10.63 1.89
CA ARG A 151 6.32 12.01 1.39
C ARG A 151 7.42 12.20 0.33
N GLU A 152 8.59 11.58 0.51
CA GLU A 152 9.68 11.61 -0.48
C GLU A 152 9.21 11.01 -1.82
N VAL A 153 8.55 9.86 -1.82
CA VAL A 153 7.99 9.27 -3.04
C VAL A 153 7.00 10.24 -3.69
N ILE A 154 6.04 10.78 -2.95
CA ILE A 154 5.08 11.76 -3.48
C ILE A 154 5.79 12.95 -4.12
N SER A 155 6.83 13.48 -3.46
CA SER A 155 7.59 14.61 -3.96
C SER A 155 8.28 14.32 -5.29
N MET A 156 8.71 13.08 -5.54
CA MET A 156 9.34 12.67 -6.81
C MET A 156 8.39 12.78 -8.02
N TYR A 157 7.07 12.64 -7.78
CA TYR A 157 6.04 12.79 -8.83
C TYR A 157 5.48 14.21 -8.96
N MET A 158 5.70 15.07 -7.96
CA MET A 158 5.21 16.47 -8.00
C MET A 158 6.19 17.44 -8.67
N ILE A 159 7.42 17.00 -8.97
CA ILE A 159 8.45 17.81 -9.66
C ILE A 159 8.33 17.54 -11.18
N LEU A 160 7.24 17.98 -11.76
CA LEU A 160 7.03 18.05 -13.22
C LEU A 160 6.67 19.46 -13.62
#